data_c2fae1537db3e9a770934ce7c12359b3
#
_entry.id   c2fae1537db3e9a770934ce7c12359b3
#
_cell.length_a   1.000
_cell.length_b   1.000
_cell.length_c   1.000
_cell.angle_alpha   90.00
_cell.angle_beta   90.00
_cell.angle_gamma   90.00
#
_symmetry.space_group_name_H-M   'P 1'
#
loop_
_entity.id
_entity.type
_entity.pdbx_description
1 polymer ?
#
loop_
_entity_poly.entity_id
_entity_poly.type
_entity_poly.pdbx_seq_one_letter_code
_entity_poly.pdbx_strand_id
1 'polypeptide(L)'
;MTDFQNRVQSLAEANGITSPLVFGEGLTCSPRLMLIGEAPGGQEEAQGRPFVGKAGKNLDRFLEVLGIHRESIYITNAVKFRPIRISPKGTVSNRTPTRTECALFLPLLREEIQLIVPRMIVTLGNTPLSQLLPDRKTIGDVHGTPIQIYDPIQTVLFPLYHPAAIIYNRSLSETYEADLLRLRDYLKKNIPDN
;
A
#
# COMPACT_ATOMS: atom_id res chain seq x y z
N MET A 1 0.60 18.77 -0.83
CA MET A 1 1.57 17.64 -0.74
C MET A 1 2.87 18.04 -0.07
N THR A 2 3.54 19.12 -0.43
CA THR A 2 4.81 19.56 0.18
C THR A 2 4.72 19.71 1.71
N ASP A 3 3.67 20.33 2.20
CA ASP A 3 3.43 20.51 3.63
C ASP A 3 3.20 19.19 4.38
N PHE A 4 2.48 18.24 3.76
CA PHE A 4 2.35 16.88 4.24
C PHE A 4 3.71 16.16 4.31
N GLN A 5 4.53 16.25 3.26
CA GLN A 5 5.86 15.65 3.23
C GLN A 5 6.77 16.21 4.33
N ASN A 6 6.71 17.52 4.60
CA ASN A 6 7.46 18.15 5.69
C ASN A 6 7.04 17.60 7.06
N ARG A 7 5.73 17.36 7.30
CA ARG A 7 5.27 16.75 8.55
C ARG A 7 5.75 15.32 8.71
N VAL A 8 5.73 14.53 7.63
CA VAL A 8 6.26 13.15 7.64
C VAL A 8 7.75 13.16 7.96
N GLN A 9 8.51 14.07 7.35
CA GLN A 9 9.93 14.24 7.59
C GLN A 9 10.21 14.60 9.06
N SER A 10 9.52 15.61 9.59
CA SER A 10 9.66 16.05 10.97
C SER A 10 9.31 14.94 11.97
N LEU A 11 8.25 14.14 11.70
CA LEU A 11 7.90 12.99 12.52
C LEU A 11 9.01 11.93 12.52
N ALA A 12 9.56 11.61 11.35
CA ALA A 12 10.62 10.63 11.20
C ALA A 12 11.88 11.05 11.99
N GLU A 13 12.32 12.30 11.82
CA GLU A 13 13.47 12.87 12.52
C GLU A 13 13.28 12.86 14.03
N ALA A 14 12.12 13.29 14.54
CA ALA A 14 11.78 13.30 15.96
C ALA A 14 11.79 11.88 16.60
N ASN A 15 11.65 10.83 15.79
CA ASN A 15 11.67 9.43 16.22
C ASN A 15 12.96 8.69 15.83
N GLY A 16 14.02 9.40 15.44
CA GLY A 16 15.32 8.83 15.13
C GLY A 16 15.36 7.99 13.85
N ILE A 17 14.38 8.16 12.95
CA ILE A 17 14.36 7.50 11.64
C ILE A 17 15.24 8.32 10.70
N THR A 18 16.41 7.81 10.38
CA THR A 18 17.41 8.47 9.51
C THR A 18 17.43 7.90 8.09
N SER A 19 16.67 6.83 7.84
CA SER A 19 16.56 6.22 6.52
C SER A 19 15.82 7.14 5.55
N PRO A 20 16.16 7.13 4.24
CA PRO A 20 15.41 7.86 3.23
C PRO A 20 13.91 7.51 3.27
N LEU A 21 13.07 8.54 3.16
CA LEU A 21 11.62 8.37 3.10
C LEU A 21 11.16 8.19 1.66
N VAL A 22 10.20 7.29 1.47
CA VAL A 22 9.55 7.03 0.17
C VAL A 22 8.11 7.48 0.27
N PHE A 23 7.78 8.54 -0.43
CA PHE A 23 6.43 9.10 -0.48
C PHE A 23 5.57 8.41 -1.54
N GLY A 24 4.26 8.64 -1.45
CA GLY A 24 3.34 8.19 -2.47
C GLY A 24 3.50 8.97 -3.78
N GLU A 25 3.14 8.33 -4.89
CA GLU A 25 3.21 8.91 -6.25
C GLU A 25 1.95 8.61 -7.05
N GLY A 26 1.70 9.39 -8.10
CA GLY A 26 0.59 9.23 -9.05
C GLY A 26 -0.43 10.36 -8.98
N LEU A 27 -1.66 10.08 -9.37
CA LEU A 27 -2.74 11.07 -9.42
C LEU A 27 -3.17 11.47 -8.00
N THR A 28 -3.03 12.75 -7.66
CA THR A 28 -3.25 13.28 -6.30
C THR A 28 -4.64 13.88 -6.07
N CYS A 29 -5.50 13.92 -7.08
CA CYS A 29 -6.83 14.49 -6.98
C CYS A 29 -7.89 13.44 -7.31
N SER A 30 -8.49 12.86 -6.27
CA SER A 30 -9.56 11.87 -6.36
C SER A 30 -9.31 10.73 -7.37
N PRO A 31 -8.15 10.01 -7.26
CA PRO A 31 -7.86 8.91 -8.17
C PRO A 31 -8.91 7.81 -8.03
N ARG A 32 -9.12 7.08 -9.13
CA ARG A 32 -10.00 5.91 -9.13
C ARG A 32 -9.59 4.88 -8.07
N LEU A 33 -8.27 4.66 -7.93
CA LEU A 33 -7.68 3.76 -6.95
C LEU A 33 -6.54 4.42 -6.19
N MET A 34 -6.45 4.09 -4.90
CA MET A 34 -5.26 4.28 -4.07
C MET A 34 -4.77 2.91 -3.61
N LEU A 35 -3.55 2.54 -4.01
CA LEU A 35 -2.90 1.30 -3.58
C LEU A 35 -2.01 1.57 -2.37
N ILE A 36 -2.19 0.80 -1.30
CA ILE A 36 -1.42 0.95 -0.06
C ILE A 36 -0.69 -0.35 0.24
N GLY A 37 0.64 -0.32 0.13
CA GLY A 37 1.53 -1.40 0.52
C GLY A 37 1.96 -1.32 1.98
N GLU A 38 2.87 -2.21 2.39
CA GLU A 38 3.39 -2.31 3.75
C GLU A 38 4.44 -1.22 4.03
N ALA A 39 5.57 -1.29 3.36
CA ALA A 39 6.73 -0.41 3.53
C ALA A 39 7.65 -0.51 2.31
N PRO A 40 8.54 0.49 2.07
CA PRO A 40 9.51 0.44 1.00
C PRO A 40 10.50 -0.72 1.15
N GLY A 41 10.93 -1.30 0.03
CA GLY A 41 12.08 -2.19 -0.07
C GLY A 41 13.36 -1.44 -0.43
N GLY A 42 14.46 -2.19 -0.67
CA GLY A 42 15.76 -1.57 -0.97
C GLY A 42 15.81 -0.82 -2.30
N GLN A 43 15.08 -1.25 -3.32
CA GLN A 43 15.03 -0.54 -4.59
C GLN A 43 14.15 0.71 -4.51
N GLU A 44 13.07 0.65 -3.75
CA GLU A 44 12.19 1.77 -3.45
C GLU A 44 12.94 2.85 -2.67
N GLU A 45 13.70 2.47 -1.63
CA GLU A 45 14.54 3.37 -0.86
C GLU A 45 15.61 4.05 -1.73
N ALA A 46 16.29 3.29 -2.60
CA ALA A 46 17.34 3.80 -3.48
C ALA A 46 16.82 4.76 -4.55
N GLN A 47 15.58 4.58 -5.03
CA GLN A 47 14.98 5.39 -6.09
C GLN A 47 14.03 6.47 -5.56
N GLY A 48 13.69 6.45 -4.27
CA GLY A 48 12.72 7.37 -3.67
C GLY A 48 11.28 7.19 -4.18
N ARG A 49 10.95 6.03 -4.79
CA ARG A 49 9.66 5.76 -5.44
C ARG A 49 9.04 4.45 -4.94
N PRO A 50 7.71 4.39 -4.71
CA PRO A 50 7.05 3.17 -4.25
C PRO A 50 6.91 2.14 -5.39
N PHE A 51 6.99 0.86 -5.04
CA PHE A 51 6.75 -0.26 -5.95
C PHE A 51 7.57 -0.21 -7.26
N VAL A 52 8.89 -0.06 -7.16
CA VAL A 52 9.83 -0.11 -8.30
C VAL A 52 10.67 -1.41 -8.31
N GLY A 53 10.64 -2.19 -7.24
CA GLY A 53 11.35 -3.45 -7.10
C GLY A 53 10.58 -4.66 -7.67
N LYS A 54 10.93 -5.85 -7.17
CA LYS A 54 10.28 -7.12 -7.59
C LYS A 54 8.76 -7.12 -7.38
N ALA A 55 8.30 -6.56 -6.25
CA ALA A 55 6.86 -6.42 -5.98
C ALA A 55 6.21 -5.42 -6.96
N GLY A 56 6.93 -4.38 -7.37
CA GLY A 56 6.48 -3.40 -8.36
C GLY A 56 6.21 -4.03 -9.73
N LYS A 57 7.09 -4.90 -10.22
CA LYS A 57 6.86 -5.64 -11.48
C LYS A 57 5.60 -6.49 -11.45
N ASN A 58 5.28 -7.09 -10.31
CA ASN A 58 4.02 -7.82 -10.15
C ASN A 58 2.82 -6.87 -10.06
N LEU A 59 3.01 -5.67 -9.49
CA LEU A 59 1.98 -4.63 -9.48
C LEU A 59 1.70 -4.11 -10.89
N ASP A 60 2.73 -3.95 -11.73
CA ASP A 60 2.53 -3.53 -13.12
C ASP A 60 1.68 -4.56 -13.89
N ARG A 61 1.97 -5.86 -13.71
CA ARG A 61 1.13 -6.94 -14.26
C ARG A 61 -0.31 -6.94 -13.70
N PHE A 62 -0.47 -6.63 -12.42
CA PHE A 62 -1.78 -6.44 -11.80
C PHE A 62 -2.55 -5.31 -12.49
N LEU A 63 -1.91 -4.17 -12.73
CA LEU A 63 -2.53 -3.02 -13.39
C LEU A 63 -2.91 -3.34 -14.85
N GLU A 64 -2.09 -4.12 -15.56
CA GLU A 64 -2.41 -4.64 -16.89
C GLU A 64 -3.70 -5.47 -16.89
N VAL A 65 -3.89 -6.39 -15.93
CA VAL A 65 -5.12 -7.20 -15.78
C VAL A 65 -6.34 -6.31 -15.55
N LEU A 66 -6.18 -5.21 -14.80
CA LEU A 66 -7.26 -4.24 -14.56
C LEU A 66 -7.50 -3.30 -15.75
N GLY A 67 -6.57 -3.20 -16.71
CA GLY A 67 -6.61 -2.21 -17.77
C GLY A 67 -6.42 -0.77 -17.25
N ILE A 68 -5.60 -0.59 -16.22
CA ILE A 68 -5.40 0.70 -15.53
C ILE A 68 -3.94 1.15 -15.70
N HIS A 69 -3.74 2.40 -16.12
CA HIS A 69 -2.41 2.99 -16.19
C HIS A 69 -1.91 3.42 -14.81
N ARG A 70 -0.63 3.20 -14.50
CA ARG A 70 -0.02 3.50 -13.21
C ARG A 70 -0.16 4.99 -12.84
N GLU A 71 -0.07 5.87 -13.82
CA GLU A 71 -0.15 7.32 -13.63
C GLU A 71 -1.57 7.81 -13.28
N SER A 72 -2.61 6.99 -13.53
CA SER A 72 -4.01 7.33 -13.23
C SER A 72 -4.46 6.95 -11.81
N ILE A 73 -3.60 6.30 -11.05
CA ILE A 73 -3.85 5.89 -9.67
C ILE A 73 -2.87 6.55 -8.71
N TYR A 74 -3.11 6.42 -7.41
CA TYR A 74 -2.15 6.82 -6.38
C TYR A 74 -1.59 5.59 -5.67
N ILE A 75 -0.27 5.52 -5.51
CA ILE A 75 0.41 4.38 -4.91
C ILE A 75 1.26 4.85 -3.73
N THR A 76 1.11 4.22 -2.58
CA THR A 76 1.87 4.54 -1.37
C THR A 76 2.10 3.31 -0.50
N ASN A 77 2.76 3.50 0.65
CA ASN A 77 2.94 2.49 1.68
C ASN A 77 2.43 3.00 3.03
N ALA A 78 2.03 2.08 3.90
CA ALA A 78 1.59 2.36 5.26
C ALA A 78 2.69 3.01 6.10
N VAL A 79 3.94 2.55 5.95
CA VAL A 79 5.14 3.12 6.56
C VAL A 79 6.02 3.71 5.46
N LYS A 80 6.61 4.89 5.70
CA LYS A 80 7.32 5.65 4.65
C LYS A 80 8.82 5.39 4.58
N PHE A 81 9.39 4.62 5.47
CA PHE A 81 10.81 4.24 5.45
C PHE A 81 10.95 2.73 5.30
N ARG A 82 12.14 2.27 4.96
CA ARG A 82 12.48 0.86 4.82
C ARG A 82 12.82 0.24 6.17
N PRO A 83 11.99 -0.64 6.77
CA PRO A 83 12.36 -1.37 7.97
C PRO A 83 13.38 -2.46 7.61
N ILE A 84 14.53 -2.47 8.29
CA ILE A 84 15.60 -3.43 8.04
C ILE A 84 15.90 -4.30 9.27
N ARG A 85 16.49 -5.45 9.01
CA ARG A 85 17.17 -6.30 9.99
C ARG A 85 18.59 -6.53 9.49
N ILE A 86 19.55 -6.39 10.39
CA ILE A 86 20.97 -6.67 10.15
C ILE A 86 21.29 -8.02 10.83
N SER A 87 21.77 -8.97 10.06
CA SER A 87 22.20 -10.27 10.59
C SER A 87 23.55 -10.13 11.33
N PRO A 88 23.94 -11.11 12.17
CA PRO A 88 25.26 -11.10 12.81
C PRO A 88 26.45 -11.04 11.82
N LYS A 89 26.22 -11.43 10.56
CA LYS A 89 27.21 -11.37 9.47
C LYS A 89 27.17 -10.04 8.71
N GLY A 90 26.42 -9.03 9.17
CA GLY A 90 26.27 -7.73 8.51
C GLY A 90 25.32 -7.68 7.32
N THR A 91 24.62 -8.78 6.99
CA THR A 91 23.66 -8.80 5.87
C THR A 91 22.41 -8.01 6.20
N VAL A 92 22.09 -7.02 5.38
CA VAL A 92 20.86 -6.21 5.50
C VAL A 92 19.71 -6.90 4.75
N SER A 93 18.57 -7.05 5.41
CA SER A 93 17.34 -7.58 4.83
C SER A 93 16.12 -6.78 5.26
N ASN A 94 15.09 -6.75 4.41
CA ASN A 94 13.80 -6.15 4.78
C ASN A 94 13.15 -6.95 5.91
N ARG A 95 12.39 -6.29 6.76
CA ARG A 95 11.49 -6.88 7.75
C ARG A 95 10.13 -6.20 7.68
N THR A 96 9.12 -6.84 8.21
CA THR A 96 7.82 -6.21 8.46
C THR A 96 7.97 -5.08 9.50
N PRO A 97 7.29 -3.94 9.32
CA PRO A 97 7.23 -2.88 10.31
C PRO A 97 6.70 -3.40 11.66
N THR A 98 7.25 -2.90 12.75
CA THR A 98 6.73 -3.17 14.08
C THR A 98 5.38 -2.49 14.30
N ARG A 99 4.63 -2.93 15.33
CA ARG A 99 3.38 -2.28 15.70
C ARG A 99 3.58 -0.80 16.08
N THR A 100 4.70 -0.48 16.73
CA THR A 100 5.05 0.90 17.07
C THR A 100 5.30 1.75 15.84
N GLU A 101 6.05 1.24 14.86
CA GLU A 101 6.28 1.92 13.58
C GLU A 101 4.97 2.12 12.80
N CYS A 102 4.12 1.12 12.76
CA CYS A 102 2.79 1.24 12.17
C CYS A 102 1.93 2.30 12.87
N ALA A 103 1.90 2.30 14.21
CA ALA A 103 1.14 3.28 15.00
C ALA A 103 1.67 4.71 14.81
N LEU A 104 2.99 4.86 14.67
CA LEU A 104 3.64 6.15 14.41
C LEU A 104 3.19 6.77 13.08
N PHE A 105 3.11 5.95 12.02
CA PHE A 105 2.75 6.43 10.69
C PHE A 105 1.24 6.44 10.40
N LEU A 106 0.42 5.79 11.23
CA LEU A 106 -1.03 5.71 11.00
C LEU A 106 -1.72 7.08 10.88
N PRO A 107 -1.46 8.08 11.75
CA PRO A 107 -2.07 9.40 11.59
C PRO A 107 -1.74 10.05 10.24
N LEU A 108 -0.49 9.90 9.77
CA LEU A 108 -0.05 10.43 8.49
C LEU A 108 -0.65 9.69 7.30
N LEU A 109 -0.80 8.35 7.38
CA LEU A 109 -1.49 7.58 6.36
C LEU A 109 -2.96 8.02 6.23
N ARG A 110 -3.63 8.27 7.36
CA ARG A 110 -5.02 8.77 7.38
C ARG A 110 -5.13 10.16 6.77
N GLU A 111 -4.21 11.06 7.10
CA GLU A 111 -4.12 12.38 6.49
C GLU A 111 -3.86 12.29 4.98
N GLU A 112 -2.94 11.42 4.55
CA GLU A 112 -2.67 11.21 3.12
C GLU A 112 -3.93 10.76 2.37
N ILE A 113 -4.70 9.81 2.93
CA ILE A 113 -5.98 9.38 2.36
C ILE A 113 -6.98 10.54 2.26
N GLN A 114 -7.05 11.39 3.30
CA GLN A 114 -7.93 12.57 3.30
C GLN A 114 -7.51 13.63 2.29
N LEU A 115 -6.21 13.79 2.03
CA LEU A 115 -5.69 14.72 1.01
C LEU A 115 -5.91 14.22 -0.42
N ILE A 116 -5.78 12.91 -0.64
CA ILE A 116 -5.92 12.27 -1.95
C ILE A 116 -7.39 12.04 -2.31
N VAL A 117 -8.25 11.75 -1.34
CA VAL A 117 -9.69 11.47 -1.50
C VAL A 117 -9.95 10.39 -2.56
N PRO A 118 -9.36 9.19 -2.46
CA PRO A 118 -9.52 8.16 -3.48
C PRO A 118 -10.95 7.63 -3.53
N ARG A 119 -11.42 7.24 -4.72
CA ARG A 119 -12.73 6.63 -4.90
C ARG A 119 -12.79 5.19 -4.36
N MET A 120 -11.64 4.52 -4.29
CA MET A 120 -11.45 3.20 -3.68
C MET A 120 -10.03 3.05 -3.15
N ILE A 121 -9.88 2.34 -2.04
CA ILE A 121 -8.59 1.96 -1.47
C ILE A 121 -8.37 0.46 -1.68
N VAL A 122 -7.21 0.07 -2.20
CA VAL A 122 -6.76 -1.32 -2.24
C VAL A 122 -5.60 -1.49 -1.27
N THR A 123 -5.77 -2.34 -0.25
CA THR A 123 -4.69 -2.69 0.68
C THR A 123 -3.98 -3.96 0.22
N LEU A 124 -2.65 -3.94 0.23
CA LEU A 124 -1.80 -5.04 -0.20
C LEU A 124 -1.16 -5.72 1.03
N GLY A 125 -1.77 -6.80 1.49
CA GLY A 125 -1.33 -7.56 2.65
C GLY A 125 -1.90 -7.10 4.00
N ASN A 126 -1.41 -7.72 5.09
CA ASN A 126 -1.96 -7.52 6.43
C ASN A 126 -1.66 -6.16 7.04
N THR A 127 -0.47 -5.60 6.81
CA THR A 127 -0.04 -4.35 7.47
C THR A 127 -0.97 -3.18 7.16
N PRO A 128 -1.20 -2.78 5.88
CA PRO A 128 -2.14 -1.69 5.59
C PRO A 128 -3.59 -2.06 5.92
N LEU A 129 -3.98 -3.34 5.78
CA LEU A 129 -5.32 -3.81 6.15
C LEU A 129 -5.60 -3.55 7.63
N SER A 130 -4.71 -3.95 8.52
CA SER A 130 -4.89 -3.81 9.97
C SER A 130 -4.89 -2.35 10.46
N GLN A 131 -4.34 -1.44 9.68
CA GLN A 131 -4.36 0.00 10.00
C GLN A 131 -5.70 0.67 9.62
N LEU A 132 -6.36 0.18 8.59
CA LEU A 132 -7.61 0.77 8.10
C LEU A 132 -8.85 -0.02 8.52
N LEU A 133 -8.68 -1.29 8.90
CA LEU A 133 -9.75 -2.17 9.37
C LEU A 133 -9.37 -2.74 10.76
N PRO A 134 -9.81 -2.11 11.86
CA PRO A 134 -9.36 -2.47 13.21
C PRO A 134 -9.93 -3.79 13.75
N ASP A 135 -10.89 -4.42 13.09
CA ASP A 135 -11.65 -5.60 13.55
C ASP A 135 -10.84 -6.91 13.63
N ARG A 136 -9.50 -6.84 13.66
CA ARG A 136 -8.57 -7.97 13.75
C ARG A 136 -8.72 -9.02 12.65
N LYS A 137 -9.37 -8.70 11.52
CA LYS A 137 -9.43 -9.58 10.37
C LYS A 137 -8.06 -9.65 9.69
N THR A 138 -7.71 -10.85 9.25
CA THR A 138 -6.50 -11.06 8.44
C THR A 138 -6.82 -11.01 6.95
N ILE A 139 -5.78 -10.87 6.12
CA ILE A 139 -5.97 -10.93 4.68
C ILE A 139 -6.60 -12.26 4.23
N GLY A 140 -6.33 -13.35 4.93
CA GLY A 140 -6.94 -14.66 4.67
C GLY A 140 -8.45 -14.69 4.89
N ASP A 141 -8.99 -13.80 5.75
CA ASP A 141 -10.41 -13.76 6.07
C ASP A 141 -11.21 -12.90 5.07
N VAL A 142 -10.56 -11.90 4.44
CA VAL A 142 -11.28 -10.84 3.72
C VAL A 142 -10.76 -10.53 2.32
N HIS A 143 -9.73 -11.23 1.83
CA HIS A 143 -9.19 -10.96 0.49
C HIS A 143 -10.28 -11.04 -0.60
N GLY A 144 -10.17 -10.21 -1.61
CA GLY A 144 -11.08 -10.19 -2.75
C GLY A 144 -12.51 -9.75 -2.43
N THR A 145 -12.78 -9.20 -1.21
CA THR A 145 -14.12 -8.78 -0.78
C THR A 145 -14.16 -7.26 -0.56
N PRO A 146 -15.06 -6.51 -1.25
CA PRO A 146 -15.20 -5.07 -1.01
C PRO A 146 -15.83 -4.82 0.36
N ILE A 147 -15.25 -3.90 1.14
CA ILE A 147 -15.67 -3.53 2.49
C ILE A 147 -15.92 -2.03 2.53
N GLN A 148 -17.11 -1.60 2.93
CA GLN A 148 -17.39 -0.19 3.14
C GLN A 148 -16.69 0.29 4.41
N ILE A 149 -15.91 1.36 4.30
CA ILE A 149 -15.30 2.06 5.43
C ILE A 149 -15.78 3.52 5.48
N TYR A 150 -15.75 4.10 6.67
CA TYR A 150 -16.22 5.48 6.92
C TYR A 150 -15.13 6.36 7.52
N ASP A 151 -13.99 5.77 7.86
CA ASP A 151 -12.86 6.42 8.48
C ASP A 151 -11.55 5.94 7.84
N PRO A 152 -10.62 6.80 7.39
CA PRO A 152 -10.60 8.27 7.54
C PRO A 152 -11.52 9.03 6.58
N ILE A 153 -12.08 8.38 5.57
CA ILE A 153 -13.08 8.91 4.63
C ILE A 153 -14.12 7.83 4.33
N GLN A 154 -15.28 8.22 3.84
CA GLN A 154 -16.24 7.26 3.31
C GLN A 154 -15.79 6.76 1.94
N THR A 155 -15.41 5.48 1.86
CA THR A 155 -14.93 4.84 0.63
C THR A 155 -15.04 3.32 0.74
N VAL A 156 -14.68 2.61 -0.33
CA VAL A 156 -14.59 1.15 -0.33
C VAL A 156 -13.13 0.73 -0.17
N LEU A 157 -12.89 -0.17 0.76
CA LEU A 157 -11.64 -0.88 0.95
C LEU A 157 -11.71 -2.23 0.25
N PHE A 158 -10.72 -2.58 -0.57
CA PHE A 158 -10.62 -3.87 -1.24
C PHE A 158 -9.30 -4.54 -0.85
N PRO A 159 -9.32 -5.50 0.08
CA PRO A 159 -8.10 -6.18 0.53
C PRO A 159 -7.60 -7.19 -0.50
N LEU A 160 -6.30 -7.18 -0.79
CA LEU A 160 -5.61 -8.15 -1.63
C LEU A 160 -4.37 -8.70 -0.93
N TYR A 161 -3.97 -9.91 -1.28
CA TYR A 161 -2.63 -10.38 -0.92
C TYR A 161 -1.56 -9.45 -1.48
N HIS A 162 -0.45 -9.30 -0.76
CA HIS A 162 0.67 -8.50 -1.25
C HIS A 162 1.29 -9.17 -2.49
N PRO A 163 1.63 -8.43 -3.56
CA PRO A 163 2.19 -9.00 -4.80
C PRO A 163 3.45 -9.85 -4.59
N ALA A 164 4.23 -9.59 -3.52
CA ALA A 164 5.36 -10.42 -3.15
C ALA A 164 4.96 -11.80 -2.59
N ALA A 165 3.77 -11.95 -2.02
CA ALA A 165 3.34 -13.23 -1.46
C ALA A 165 3.28 -14.34 -2.51
N ILE A 166 2.90 -14.01 -3.74
CA ILE A 166 2.81 -14.94 -4.88
C ILE A 166 4.20 -15.44 -5.30
N ILE A 167 5.24 -14.61 -5.14
CA ILE A 167 6.62 -14.97 -5.45
C ILE A 167 7.09 -16.12 -4.53
N TYR A 168 6.70 -16.04 -3.26
CA TYR A 168 7.11 -16.99 -2.22
C TYR A 168 6.15 -18.16 -2.07
N ASN A 169 4.88 -18.00 -2.43
CA ASN A 169 3.85 -19.02 -2.35
C ASN A 169 3.01 -19.08 -3.63
N ARG A 170 3.42 -19.96 -4.55
CA ARG A 170 2.75 -20.14 -5.84
C ARG A 170 1.33 -20.70 -5.73
N SER A 171 0.97 -21.36 -4.62
CA SER A 171 -0.40 -21.85 -4.41
C SER A 171 -1.42 -20.71 -4.29
N LEU A 172 -0.97 -19.49 -3.99
CA LEU A 172 -1.83 -18.30 -3.95
C LEU A 172 -2.10 -17.68 -5.34
N SER A 173 -1.44 -18.13 -6.41
CA SER A 173 -1.56 -17.49 -7.73
C SER A 173 -2.99 -17.49 -8.25
N GLU A 174 -3.67 -18.64 -8.20
CA GLU A 174 -5.05 -18.78 -8.67
C GLU A 174 -6.01 -17.91 -7.83
N THR A 175 -5.86 -17.91 -6.52
CA THR A 175 -6.64 -17.07 -5.61
C THR A 175 -6.44 -15.59 -5.91
N TYR A 176 -5.18 -15.19 -6.11
CA TYR A 176 -4.83 -13.81 -6.42
C TYR A 176 -5.40 -13.36 -7.77
N GLU A 177 -5.30 -14.19 -8.81
CA GLU A 177 -5.88 -13.90 -10.12
C GLU A 177 -7.41 -13.79 -10.05
N ALA A 178 -8.07 -14.67 -9.30
CA ALA A 178 -9.51 -14.60 -9.07
C ALA A 178 -9.90 -13.29 -8.37
N ASP A 179 -9.12 -12.84 -7.38
CA ASP A 179 -9.37 -11.59 -6.67
C ASP A 179 -9.17 -10.36 -7.57
N LEU A 180 -8.17 -10.39 -8.48
CA LEU A 180 -7.97 -9.35 -9.47
C LEU A 180 -9.16 -9.22 -10.42
N LEU A 181 -9.70 -10.35 -10.88
CA LEU A 181 -10.88 -10.37 -11.72
C LEU A 181 -12.11 -9.81 -10.98
N ARG A 182 -12.29 -10.17 -9.70
CA ARG A 182 -13.36 -9.60 -8.86
C ARG A 182 -13.21 -8.07 -8.69
N LEU A 183 -11.98 -7.60 -8.45
CA LEU A 183 -11.69 -6.16 -8.36
C LEU A 183 -12.02 -5.46 -9.68
N ARG A 184 -11.57 -6.01 -10.80
CA ARG A 184 -11.86 -5.46 -12.13
C ARG A 184 -13.36 -5.33 -12.38
N ASP A 185 -14.11 -6.38 -12.10
CA ASP A 185 -15.56 -6.41 -12.32
C ASP A 185 -16.29 -5.45 -11.36
N TYR A 186 -15.81 -5.34 -10.11
CA TYR A 186 -16.32 -4.36 -9.15
C TYR A 186 -16.09 -2.93 -9.63
N LEU A 187 -14.87 -2.62 -10.14
CA LEU A 187 -14.53 -1.30 -10.66
C LEU A 187 -15.39 -0.91 -11.85
N LYS A 188 -15.57 -1.82 -12.81
CA LYS A 188 -16.42 -1.57 -13.98
C LYS A 188 -17.85 -1.25 -13.60
N LYS A 189 -18.40 -1.94 -12.60
CA LYS A 189 -19.79 -1.77 -12.18
C LYS A 189 -20.03 -0.54 -11.30
N ASN A 190 -19.11 -0.23 -10.37
CA ASN A 190 -19.37 0.71 -9.28
C ASN A 190 -18.50 1.98 -9.33
N ILE A 191 -17.35 1.92 -10.01
CA ILE A 191 -16.38 3.00 -10.12
C ILE A 191 -15.90 3.12 -11.56
N PRO A 192 -16.76 3.54 -12.50
CA PRO A 192 -16.40 3.67 -13.90
C PRO A 192 -15.29 4.70 -14.11
N ASP A 193 -14.57 4.58 -15.23
CA ASP A 193 -13.66 5.62 -15.71
C ASP A 193 -14.47 6.89 -15.98
N ASN A 194 -13.90 8.03 -15.64
CA ASN A 194 -14.49 9.33 -15.98
C ASN A 194 -14.21 9.66 -17.43
#